data_ee6a6fdd0bcd3afb58ff14045e03fa4e
#
_entry.id   ee6a6fdd0bcd3afb58ff14045e03fa4e
#
_cell.length_a   1.000
_cell.length_b   1.000
_cell.length_c   1.000
_cell.angle_alpha   90.00
_cell.angle_beta   90.00
_cell.angle_gamma   90.00
#
_symmetry.space_group_name_H-M   'P 1'
#
loop_
_entity.id
_entity.type
_entity.pdbx_description
1 polymer ?
#
loop_
_entity_poly.entity_id
_entity_poly.type
_entity_poly.pdbx_seq_one_letter_code
_entity_poly.pdbx_strand_id
1 'polypeptide(L)'
;MKNSLKSLLLTTTVATALAAPGVGFANAEVEKLSRDPANWATWGGDYFGSRFSTLTQINKDNAKNIQPQWTFSTGMLRGHEGGPLVVNGLIYIHTGFPHKIYALSQETHSVVWEYEYAPDKGTDPTQVIGVMCCDVVNRGLGYGDGKVFLAQGDATLIALDAKTGKLVWKVKNGDPKAGMTNTSAPVVVKDKVMIGISGGEFGVRGFMAAYNVKDGSLAWKAYSMGPDADMKIDPDKTVTWTDGKMAPVGKDSSLKTWQGDQWKIGGGTTWGWTSYDAEANLIYYGSGNPSTWNPVQRPGDNKWSMTIWARDADTGAAKWVYQMTPHDEWDYDGINEMTLVDLPMKDKDGKDHTKLLTHFDRNGFGYTLDRISGELLVAEKFDKMVNWASHVDPKTGRPQVQSQYSTQAGGEDHNQKGICPSAMGAKNEPPVAYSPKTKLIYIPGNHTCMDYEPFQVEYTAGQPYVGATLNIYPAKINVKTGDKEEKLHMGSFTAWDPTTGKIAWQIDEPFSLWSGMVSTASDLVIYGTLEGYLKVRDANTGAELYKFKTPSGIIGNVSTWMNNGKQYIGVLSGIGGWAGVGM
;
A
#
# COMPACT_ATOMS: atom_id res chain seq x y z
N MET A 1 66.82 55.26 30.12
CA MET A 1 65.39 55.15 29.86
C MET A 1 65.20 54.14 28.73
N LYS A 2 64.78 52.93 29.05
CA LYS A 2 64.59 51.84 28.09
C LYS A 2 63.07 51.50 28.00
N ASN A 3 62.48 51.80 26.85
CA ASN A 3 61.12 51.39 26.56
C ASN A 3 61.09 49.97 25.97
N SER A 4 60.40 49.02 26.59
CA SER A 4 60.21 47.69 26.09
C SER A 4 58.82 47.61 25.46
N LEU A 5 58.74 47.37 24.14
CA LEU A 5 57.49 46.96 23.44
C LEU A 5 57.25 45.50 23.74
N LYS A 6 56.04 45.21 24.29
CA LYS A 6 55.49 43.87 24.34
C LYS A 6 54.61 43.63 23.07
N SER A 7 55.01 42.72 22.21
CA SER A 7 54.19 42.25 21.09
C SER A 7 53.17 41.24 21.60
N LEU A 8 51.89 41.52 21.31
CA LEU A 8 50.77 40.64 21.57
C LEU A 8 50.57 39.72 20.36
N LEU A 9 50.86 38.42 20.48
CA LEU A 9 50.47 37.41 19.48
C LEU A 9 48.98 37.08 19.67
N LEU A 10 48.17 37.44 18.68
CA LEU A 10 46.78 36.92 18.54
C LEU A 10 46.85 35.55 17.88
N THR A 11 46.58 34.49 18.61
CA THR A 11 46.32 33.14 18.07
C THR A 11 44.87 33.05 17.66
N THR A 12 44.61 33.08 16.36
CA THR A 12 43.29 32.76 15.76
C THR A 12 43.13 31.25 15.73
N THR A 13 42.32 30.72 16.62
CA THR A 13 41.82 29.34 16.56
C THR A 13 40.75 29.26 15.50
N VAL A 14 41.05 28.62 14.37
CA VAL A 14 40.06 28.21 13.36
C VAL A 14 39.33 26.98 13.92
N ALA A 15 38.13 27.17 14.37
CA ALA A 15 37.20 26.06 14.70
C ALA A 15 36.72 25.45 13.40
N THR A 16 37.30 24.33 13.01
CA THR A 16 36.71 23.44 11.98
C THR A 16 35.44 22.82 12.57
N ALA A 17 34.31 23.34 12.18
CA ALA A 17 33.01 22.67 12.41
C ALA A 17 33.02 21.37 11.57
N LEU A 18 33.23 20.24 12.23
CA LEU A 18 32.89 18.94 11.69
C LEU A 18 31.37 18.94 11.47
N ALA A 19 30.92 19.03 10.22
CA ALA A 19 29.54 18.79 9.85
C ALA A 19 29.23 17.33 10.24
N ALA A 20 28.40 17.15 11.26
CA ALA A 20 27.76 15.86 11.53
C ALA A 20 27.03 15.41 10.26
N PRO A 21 27.06 14.12 9.91
CA PRO A 21 26.27 13.63 8.79
C PRO A 21 24.81 14.04 9.06
N GLY A 22 24.27 14.85 8.15
CA GLY A 22 22.90 15.36 8.29
C GLY A 22 21.94 14.19 8.41
N VAL A 23 21.22 14.15 9.50
CA VAL A 23 20.04 13.30 9.65
C VAL A 23 19.15 13.61 8.44
N GLY A 24 18.91 12.60 7.60
CA GLY A 24 18.10 12.76 6.39
C GLY A 24 16.67 13.13 6.82
N PHE A 25 16.33 14.41 6.71
CA PHE A 25 14.97 14.86 6.99
C PHE A 25 14.04 14.35 5.91
N ALA A 26 12.85 13.86 6.30
CA ALA A 26 11.68 13.70 5.44
C ALA A 26 11.40 15.02 4.68
N ASN A 27 10.47 15.03 3.70
CA ASN A 27 10.03 16.32 3.18
C ASN A 27 9.49 17.17 4.33
N ALA A 28 10.17 18.26 4.65
CA ALA A 28 9.93 19.04 5.87
C ALA A 28 8.51 19.65 5.91
N GLU A 29 7.96 20.01 4.73
CA GLU A 29 6.58 20.51 4.63
C GLU A 29 5.59 19.39 4.96
N VAL A 30 5.71 18.23 4.34
CA VAL A 30 4.81 17.09 4.56
C VAL A 30 4.88 16.61 6.01
N GLU A 31 6.07 16.53 6.59
CA GLU A 31 6.22 16.14 8.00
C GLU A 31 5.55 17.12 8.95
N LYS A 32 5.71 18.43 8.70
CA LYS A 32 5.01 19.48 9.48
C LYS A 32 3.49 19.37 9.35
N LEU A 33 2.99 19.17 8.12
CA LEU A 33 1.55 19.03 7.85
C LEU A 33 0.96 17.78 8.50
N SER A 34 1.68 16.67 8.50
CA SER A 34 1.24 15.42 9.15
C SER A 34 1.12 15.53 10.68
N ARG A 35 1.81 16.48 11.30
CA ARG A 35 1.71 16.75 12.74
C ARG A 35 0.63 17.77 13.10
N ASP A 36 0.13 18.50 12.12
CA ASP A 36 -0.93 19.51 12.31
C ASP A 36 -2.30 18.87 12.05
N PRO A 37 -3.17 18.74 13.06
CA PRO A 37 -4.46 18.08 12.93
C PRO A 37 -5.44 18.79 11.97
N ALA A 38 -5.13 19.99 11.50
CA ALA A 38 -5.90 20.67 10.44
C ALA A 38 -5.67 20.06 9.06
N ASN A 39 -4.71 19.14 8.92
CA ASN A 39 -4.31 18.56 7.66
C ASN A 39 -4.40 17.02 7.65
N TRP A 40 -4.49 16.46 6.44
CA TRP A 40 -4.31 15.05 6.13
C TRP A 40 -3.54 14.98 4.81
N ALA A 41 -2.21 15.14 4.90
CA ALA A 41 -1.37 15.47 3.75
C ALA A 41 -0.82 14.27 2.97
N THR A 42 -0.98 13.04 3.49
CA THR A 42 -0.56 11.79 2.84
C THR A 42 -1.67 10.76 2.89
N TRP A 43 -1.58 9.71 2.06
CA TRP A 43 -2.53 8.60 2.09
C TRP A 43 -2.66 7.95 3.47
N GLY A 44 -1.55 7.89 4.21
CA GLY A 44 -1.46 7.28 5.54
C GLY A 44 -1.71 8.23 6.72
N GLY A 45 -1.91 9.52 6.47
CA GLY A 45 -1.92 10.57 7.49
C GLY A 45 -0.51 10.98 7.92
N ASP A 46 0.44 10.04 7.89
CA ASP A 46 1.87 10.23 8.16
C ASP A 46 2.73 9.37 7.20
N TYR A 47 4.05 9.43 7.34
CA TYR A 47 4.97 8.60 6.56
C TYR A 47 5.01 7.13 6.98
N PHE A 48 4.55 6.80 8.17
CA PHE A 48 4.50 5.44 8.69
C PHE A 48 3.29 4.65 8.16
N GLY A 49 2.35 5.35 7.50
CA GLY A 49 1.10 4.73 7.07
C GLY A 49 0.23 4.30 8.25
N SER A 50 0.33 5.00 9.37
CA SER A 50 -0.35 4.63 10.61
C SER A 50 -1.86 4.77 10.52
N ARG A 51 -2.36 5.71 9.71
CA ARG A 51 -3.77 6.10 9.61
C ARG A 51 -4.38 6.37 10.99
N PHE A 52 -3.55 6.95 11.87
CA PHE A 52 -3.93 7.36 13.21
C PHE A 52 -4.11 8.87 13.29
N SER A 53 -5.22 9.30 13.87
CA SER A 53 -5.51 10.71 14.15
C SER A 53 -5.42 11.01 15.65
N THR A 54 -4.71 12.08 16.00
CA THR A 54 -4.62 12.58 17.38
C THR A 54 -5.89 13.29 17.85
N LEU A 55 -6.88 13.46 16.98
CA LEU A 55 -8.14 14.14 17.25
C LEU A 55 -9.02 13.37 18.24
N THR A 56 -9.69 14.11 19.15
CA THR A 56 -10.52 13.55 20.22
C THR A 56 -11.90 14.20 20.35
N GLN A 57 -12.22 15.20 19.51
CA GLN A 57 -13.52 15.88 19.59
C GLN A 57 -14.68 14.93 19.30
N ILE A 58 -14.53 14.06 18.26
CA ILE A 58 -15.43 12.94 18.09
C ILE A 58 -14.93 11.80 18.97
N ASN A 59 -15.80 11.29 19.84
CA ASN A 59 -15.49 10.26 20.82
C ASN A 59 -16.66 9.31 21.04
N LYS A 60 -16.52 8.33 21.93
CA LYS A 60 -17.53 7.28 22.17
C LYS A 60 -18.90 7.84 22.60
N ASP A 61 -18.94 8.93 23.37
CA ASP A 61 -20.18 9.50 23.91
C ASP A 61 -20.97 10.24 22.84
N ASN A 62 -20.30 10.88 21.88
CA ASN A 62 -20.90 11.76 20.89
C ASN A 62 -20.86 11.25 19.45
N ALA A 63 -20.24 10.11 19.16
CA ALA A 63 -20.18 9.54 17.81
C ALA A 63 -21.56 9.42 17.15
N LYS A 64 -22.60 9.12 17.93
CA LYS A 64 -24.01 9.06 17.48
C LYS A 64 -24.56 10.38 16.94
N ASN A 65 -23.88 11.49 17.21
CA ASN A 65 -24.29 12.84 16.80
C ASN A 65 -23.60 13.29 15.49
N ILE A 66 -22.80 12.44 14.85
CA ILE A 66 -22.17 12.74 13.57
C ILE A 66 -23.28 12.96 12.51
N GLN A 67 -23.14 14.04 11.74
CA GLN A 67 -24.08 14.42 10.70
C GLN A 67 -23.34 14.88 9.45
N PRO A 68 -23.84 14.59 8.24
CA PRO A 68 -23.27 15.15 7.02
C PRO A 68 -23.39 16.66 7.04
N GLN A 69 -22.28 17.34 6.78
CA GLN A 69 -22.24 18.79 6.71
C GLN A 69 -22.46 19.29 5.28
N TRP A 70 -21.87 18.57 4.31
CA TRP A 70 -22.00 18.86 2.89
C TRP A 70 -21.63 17.64 2.05
N THR A 71 -22.00 17.68 0.80
CA THR A 71 -21.63 16.67 -0.21
C THR A 71 -21.20 17.36 -1.48
N PHE A 72 -20.30 16.69 -2.23
CA PHE A 72 -19.84 17.14 -3.53
C PHE A 72 -19.96 15.99 -4.53
N SER A 73 -20.52 16.29 -5.72
CA SER A 73 -20.61 15.30 -6.80
C SER A 73 -19.42 15.48 -7.74
N THR A 74 -18.64 14.40 -7.90
CA THR A 74 -17.50 14.38 -8.84
C THR A 74 -17.94 14.24 -10.29
N GLY A 75 -19.20 13.88 -10.55
CA GLY A 75 -19.71 13.58 -11.89
C GLY A 75 -19.18 12.27 -12.50
N MET A 76 -18.43 11.47 -11.73
CA MET A 76 -17.86 10.20 -12.18
C MET A 76 -18.71 9.01 -11.70
N LEU A 77 -19.11 8.14 -12.65
CA LEU A 77 -19.88 6.91 -12.39
C LEU A 77 -18.99 5.66 -12.26
N ARG A 78 -17.77 5.82 -11.72
CA ARG A 78 -16.79 4.75 -11.52
C ARG A 78 -16.33 4.72 -10.06
N GLY A 79 -15.62 3.66 -9.69
CA GLY A 79 -15.12 3.47 -8.34
C GLY A 79 -14.17 4.60 -7.86
N HIS A 80 -14.30 4.95 -6.58
CA HIS A 80 -13.48 5.96 -5.91
C HIS A 80 -12.65 5.28 -4.81
N GLU A 81 -11.51 4.70 -5.17
CA GLU A 81 -10.62 3.98 -4.24
C GLU A 81 -9.75 4.89 -3.37
N GLY A 82 -9.53 6.14 -3.78
CA GLY A 82 -8.73 7.08 -3.03
C GLY A 82 -9.44 7.69 -1.82
N GLY A 83 -8.71 8.51 -1.09
CA GLY A 83 -9.23 9.33 0.00
C GLY A 83 -8.93 10.81 -0.22
N PRO A 84 -9.67 11.72 0.43
CA PRO A 84 -9.38 13.14 0.37
C PRO A 84 -8.00 13.44 0.99
N LEU A 85 -7.17 14.26 0.33
CA LEU A 85 -6.07 14.96 0.99
C LEU A 85 -6.57 16.32 1.47
N VAL A 86 -6.12 16.73 2.64
CA VAL A 86 -6.49 18.02 3.22
C VAL A 86 -5.23 18.77 3.59
N VAL A 87 -4.99 19.90 2.93
CA VAL A 87 -3.77 20.68 3.10
C VAL A 87 -4.06 22.17 3.05
N ASN A 88 -3.68 22.88 4.11
CA ASN A 88 -3.71 24.33 4.17
C ASN A 88 -5.06 24.96 3.76
N GLY A 89 -6.18 24.39 4.23
CA GLY A 89 -7.52 24.91 3.97
C GLY A 89 -8.15 24.44 2.66
N LEU A 90 -7.47 23.59 1.88
CA LEU A 90 -8.00 22.96 0.68
C LEU A 90 -8.20 21.45 0.89
N ILE A 91 -9.28 20.92 0.30
CA ILE A 91 -9.56 19.49 0.21
C ILE A 91 -9.35 19.10 -1.25
N TYR A 92 -8.39 18.19 -1.48
CA TYR A 92 -8.13 17.64 -2.81
C TYR A 92 -8.80 16.29 -2.94
N ILE A 93 -9.63 16.14 -3.96
CA ILE A 93 -10.27 14.88 -4.34
C ILE A 93 -9.97 14.59 -5.80
N HIS A 94 -9.96 13.32 -6.16
CA HIS A 94 -9.69 12.87 -7.53
C HIS A 94 -10.67 11.77 -7.92
N THR A 95 -10.73 11.49 -9.22
CA THR A 95 -11.56 10.42 -9.78
C THR A 95 -10.70 9.31 -10.39
N GLY A 96 -11.33 8.19 -10.72
CA GLY A 96 -10.76 7.21 -11.64
C GLY A 96 -10.46 7.82 -13.02
N PHE A 97 -9.92 6.98 -13.93
CA PHE A 97 -9.60 7.44 -15.30
C PHE A 97 -10.87 7.50 -16.18
N PRO A 98 -11.03 8.51 -17.06
CA PRO A 98 -10.17 9.71 -17.23
C PRO A 98 -10.28 10.66 -16.03
N HIS A 99 -9.11 11.05 -15.53
CA HIS A 99 -8.99 11.70 -14.23
C HIS A 99 -9.50 13.14 -14.21
N LYS A 100 -10.19 13.48 -13.11
CA LYS A 100 -10.40 14.84 -12.65
C LYS A 100 -9.80 15.01 -11.27
N ILE A 101 -9.29 16.21 -10.97
CA ILE A 101 -8.91 16.62 -9.63
C ILE A 101 -9.66 17.89 -9.29
N TYR A 102 -10.24 17.94 -8.11
CA TYR A 102 -10.88 19.12 -7.56
C TYR A 102 -10.15 19.58 -6.31
N ALA A 103 -9.83 20.86 -6.20
CA ALA A 103 -9.48 21.50 -4.96
C ALA A 103 -10.68 22.28 -4.44
N LEU A 104 -11.18 21.89 -3.29
CA LEU A 104 -12.35 22.50 -2.65
C LEU A 104 -11.88 23.33 -1.45
N SER A 105 -12.49 24.52 -1.27
CA SER A 105 -12.27 25.32 -0.08
C SER A 105 -12.93 24.65 1.13
N GLN A 106 -12.20 24.45 2.24
CA GLN A 106 -12.78 23.98 3.51
C GLN A 106 -13.80 24.98 4.11
N GLU A 107 -13.68 26.26 3.78
CA GLU A 107 -14.53 27.31 4.32
C GLU A 107 -15.85 27.43 3.55
N THR A 108 -15.77 27.51 2.23
CA THR A 108 -16.94 27.77 1.37
C THR A 108 -17.51 26.52 0.71
N HIS A 109 -16.80 25.39 0.77
CA HIS A 109 -17.09 24.12 0.10
C HIS A 109 -17.21 24.23 -1.44
N SER A 110 -16.76 25.35 -1.99
CA SER A 110 -16.76 25.60 -3.45
C SER A 110 -15.45 25.11 -4.10
N VAL A 111 -15.52 24.83 -5.40
CA VAL A 111 -14.35 24.52 -6.22
C VAL A 111 -13.48 25.77 -6.35
N VAL A 112 -12.22 25.65 -5.94
CA VAL A 112 -11.19 26.68 -6.10
C VAL A 112 -10.54 26.53 -7.48
N TRP A 113 -10.22 25.30 -7.84
CA TRP A 113 -9.74 24.92 -9.16
C TRP A 113 -10.09 23.47 -9.48
N GLU A 114 -10.09 23.16 -10.76
CA GLU A 114 -10.31 21.84 -11.31
C GLU A 114 -9.23 21.53 -12.36
N TYR A 115 -8.80 20.26 -12.40
CA TYR A 115 -7.96 19.69 -13.46
C TYR A 115 -8.74 18.57 -14.14
N GLU A 116 -8.73 18.56 -15.47
CA GLU A 116 -9.24 17.46 -16.28
C GLU A 116 -8.11 16.80 -17.07
N TYR A 117 -8.15 15.49 -17.15
CA TYR A 117 -7.22 14.74 -17.97
C TYR A 117 -7.28 15.18 -19.43
N ALA A 118 -6.12 15.47 -19.99
CA ALA A 118 -5.95 15.76 -21.41
C ALA A 118 -4.90 14.80 -21.98
N PRO A 119 -5.29 13.91 -22.92
CA PRO A 119 -4.34 12.97 -23.51
C PRO A 119 -3.27 13.69 -24.33
N ASP A 120 -2.04 13.15 -24.28
CA ASP A 120 -0.99 13.57 -25.20
C ASP A 120 -1.34 13.19 -26.65
N LYS A 121 -0.77 13.91 -27.61
CA LYS A 121 -0.98 13.60 -29.03
C LYS A 121 -0.58 12.14 -29.31
N GLY A 122 -1.53 11.36 -29.81
CA GLY A 122 -1.34 9.93 -30.12
C GLY A 122 -1.61 8.97 -28.96
N THR A 123 -2.08 9.46 -27.82
CA THR A 123 -2.64 8.62 -26.75
C THR A 123 -4.14 8.46 -26.99
N ASP A 124 -4.60 7.23 -27.10
CA ASP A 124 -6.01 6.88 -27.18
C ASP A 124 -6.51 6.48 -25.77
N PRO A 125 -7.40 7.27 -25.14
CA PRO A 125 -7.96 6.93 -23.84
C PRO A 125 -8.67 5.56 -23.79
N THR A 126 -9.27 5.13 -24.91
CA THR A 126 -9.94 3.82 -24.98
C THR A 126 -8.92 2.68 -24.86
N GLN A 127 -7.76 2.82 -25.49
CA GLN A 127 -6.67 1.87 -25.35
C GLN A 127 -6.12 1.83 -23.93
N VAL A 128 -6.01 2.99 -23.26
CA VAL A 128 -5.61 3.06 -21.85
C VAL A 128 -6.58 2.29 -20.97
N ILE A 129 -7.89 2.50 -21.14
CA ILE A 129 -8.93 1.75 -20.40
C ILE A 129 -8.79 0.25 -20.65
N GLY A 130 -8.50 -0.17 -21.88
CA GLY A 130 -8.37 -1.58 -22.26
C GLY A 130 -7.21 -2.32 -21.60
N VAL A 131 -6.21 -1.60 -21.04
CA VAL A 131 -5.06 -2.17 -20.32
C VAL A 131 -5.05 -1.83 -18.83
N MET A 132 -6.09 -1.17 -18.31
CA MET A 132 -6.29 -1.02 -16.88
C MET A 132 -7.03 -2.25 -16.34
N CYS A 133 -6.34 -3.08 -15.57
CA CYS A 133 -6.99 -4.19 -14.88
C CYS A 133 -7.98 -3.66 -13.83
N CYS A 134 -9.06 -4.39 -13.66
CA CYS A 134 -9.91 -4.27 -12.48
C CYS A 134 -10.58 -2.89 -12.32
N ASP A 135 -11.08 -2.34 -13.45
CA ASP A 135 -11.67 -1.00 -13.58
C ASP A 135 -10.61 0.14 -13.63
N VAL A 136 -11.07 1.34 -13.87
CA VAL A 136 -10.26 2.56 -14.11
C VAL A 136 -9.87 3.28 -12.82
N VAL A 137 -9.51 2.53 -11.79
CA VAL A 137 -9.27 3.04 -10.43
C VAL A 137 -8.02 3.88 -10.29
N ASN A 138 -8.02 4.75 -9.27
CA ASN A 138 -6.84 5.47 -8.80
C ASN A 138 -6.92 5.62 -7.27
N ARG A 139 -5.82 5.35 -6.57
CA ARG A 139 -5.79 5.22 -5.11
C ARG A 139 -5.41 6.49 -4.38
N GLY A 140 -5.02 7.56 -5.09
CA GLY A 140 -4.78 8.80 -4.39
C GLY A 140 -3.86 9.79 -5.07
N LEU A 141 -3.81 10.96 -4.46
CA LEU A 141 -2.90 12.04 -4.78
C LEU A 141 -1.69 12.00 -3.85
N GLY A 142 -0.55 12.52 -4.32
CA GLY A 142 0.58 12.89 -3.49
C GLY A 142 0.61 14.40 -3.27
N TYR A 143 1.23 14.85 -2.17
CA TYR A 143 1.47 16.27 -1.89
C TYR A 143 2.90 16.50 -1.39
N GLY A 144 3.50 17.62 -1.77
CA GLY A 144 4.78 18.12 -1.25
C GLY A 144 5.32 19.30 -2.05
N ASP A 145 6.07 20.16 -1.40
CA ASP A 145 6.67 21.36 -1.97
C ASP A 145 5.67 22.24 -2.74
N GLY A 146 4.46 22.42 -2.16
CA GLY A 146 3.39 23.21 -2.76
C GLY A 146 2.81 22.62 -4.04
N LYS A 147 2.98 21.35 -4.31
CA LYS A 147 2.49 20.64 -5.49
C LYS A 147 1.58 19.46 -5.12
N VAL A 148 0.60 19.20 -5.97
CA VAL A 148 -0.21 17.98 -5.97
C VAL A 148 0.26 17.09 -7.11
N PHE A 149 0.45 15.81 -6.83
CA PHE A 149 0.91 14.81 -7.79
C PHE A 149 -0.19 13.80 -8.08
N LEU A 150 -0.36 13.46 -9.36
CA LEU A 150 -1.24 12.38 -9.79
C LEU A 150 -0.48 11.46 -10.75
N ALA A 151 -0.53 10.16 -10.46
CA ALA A 151 -0.10 9.13 -11.39
C ALA A 151 -1.31 8.71 -12.24
N GLN A 152 -1.31 9.10 -13.50
CA GLN A 152 -2.43 8.91 -14.41
C GLN A 152 -2.48 7.48 -14.98
N GLY A 153 -3.68 7.02 -15.36
CA GLY A 153 -3.89 5.71 -15.95
C GLY A 153 -3.06 5.45 -17.21
N ASP A 154 -2.75 6.49 -17.98
CA ASP A 154 -1.88 6.42 -19.16
C ASP A 154 -0.38 6.34 -18.83
N ALA A 155 -0.04 5.96 -17.61
CA ALA A 155 1.31 5.88 -17.07
C ALA A 155 2.07 7.23 -17.13
N THR A 156 1.38 8.37 -17.05
CA THR A 156 1.99 9.69 -16.92
C THR A 156 1.94 10.14 -15.45
N LEU A 157 3.06 10.61 -14.92
CA LEU A 157 3.10 11.31 -13.64
C LEU A 157 3.04 12.81 -13.89
N ILE A 158 2.10 13.51 -13.24
CA ILE A 158 1.97 14.97 -13.33
C ILE A 158 2.16 15.63 -11.98
N ALA A 159 2.68 16.85 -11.99
CA ALA A 159 2.72 17.77 -10.88
C ALA A 159 1.91 19.02 -11.19
N LEU A 160 0.98 19.36 -10.32
CA LEU A 160 0.18 20.57 -10.40
C LEU A 160 0.55 21.51 -9.25
N ASP A 161 0.56 22.80 -9.50
CA ASP A 161 0.63 23.81 -8.43
C ASP A 161 -0.59 23.65 -7.52
N ALA A 162 -0.37 23.43 -6.24
CA ALA A 162 -1.44 23.09 -5.29
C ALA A 162 -2.48 24.20 -5.12
N LYS A 163 -2.10 25.48 -5.30
CA LYS A 163 -2.99 26.63 -5.12
C LYS A 163 -3.83 26.94 -6.36
N THR A 164 -3.30 26.65 -7.55
CA THR A 164 -3.90 27.11 -8.82
C THR A 164 -4.32 25.99 -9.76
N GLY A 165 -3.92 24.74 -9.50
CA GLY A 165 -4.17 23.59 -10.38
C GLY A 165 -3.39 23.62 -11.69
N LYS A 166 -2.50 24.60 -11.91
CA LYS A 166 -1.70 24.71 -13.13
C LYS A 166 -0.66 23.61 -13.21
N LEU A 167 -0.52 23.02 -14.41
CA LEU A 167 0.51 22.02 -14.67
C LEU A 167 1.90 22.65 -14.52
N VAL A 168 2.73 22.06 -13.64
CA VAL A 168 4.13 22.43 -13.44
C VAL A 168 5.04 21.61 -14.35
N TRP A 169 4.86 20.29 -14.32
CA TRP A 169 5.56 19.35 -15.19
C TRP A 169 4.77 18.03 -15.34
N LYS A 170 5.11 17.26 -16.37
CA LYS A 170 4.63 15.91 -16.60
C LYS A 170 5.73 15.03 -17.18
N VAL A 171 5.76 13.75 -16.81
CA VAL A 171 6.73 12.76 -17.31
C VAL A 171 6.05 11.42 -17.55
N LYS A 172 6.52 10.66 -18.53
CA LYS A 172 6.09 9.27 -18.75
C LYS A 172 6.81 8.34 -17.78
N ASN A 173 6.03 7.58 -17.00
CA ASN A 173 6.51 6.51 -16.12
C ASN A 173 6.50 5.13 -16.83
N GLY A 174 5.65 4.98 -17.85
CA GLY A 174 5.50 3.75 -18.63
C GLY A 174 4.78 3.98 -19.96
N ASP A 175 4.52 2.91 -20.71
CA ASP A 175 3.82 2.92 -21.99
C ASP A 175 2.57 2.01 -21.95
N PRO A 176 1.35 2.56 -22.07
CA PRO A 176 0.12 1.76 -22.12
C PRO A 176 0.07 0.77 -23.29
N LYS A 177 0.79 1.01 -24.39
CA LYS A 177 0.89 0.06 -25.50
C LYS A 177 1.57 -1.26 -25.10
N ALA A 178 2.38 -1.21 -24.04
CA ALA A 178 3.01 -2.38 -23.43
C ALA A 178 2.24 -2.89 -22.19
N GLY A 179 1.02 -2.40 -21.94
CA GLY A 179 0.21 -2.78 -20.79
C GLY A 179 0.52 -2.01 -19.49
N MET A 180 1.41 -1.00 -19.54
CA MET A 180 1.81 -0.24 -18.34
C MET A 180 0.78 0.83 -18.00
N THR A 181 0.33 0.85 -16.74
CA THR A 181 -0.61 1.84 -16.21
C THR A 181 -0.18 2.28 -14.81
N ASN A 182 -0.75 3.37 -14.30
CA ASN A 182 -0.59 3.79 -12.92
C ASN A 182 -1.94 3.80 -12.21
N THR A 183 -1.97 3.22 -11.01
CA THR A 183 -3.16 3.20 -10.14
C THR A 183 -2.87 3.62 -8.70
N SER A 184 -1.59 3.74 -8.33
CA SER A 184 -1.14 4.07 -6.96
C SER A 184 -1.14 5.58 -6.68
N ALA A 185 -1.19 5.93 -5.39
CA ALA A 185 -0.91 7.28 -4.90
C ALA A 185 0.61 7.54 -4.90
N PRO A 186 1.10 8.63 -5.55
CA PRO A 186 2.49 9.04 -5.41
C PRO A 186 2.81 9.47 -3.98
N VAL A 187 4.04 9.22 -3.51
CA VAL A 187 4.49 9.66 -2.18
C VAL A 187 5.71 10.55 -2.32
N VAL A 188 5.65 11.74 -1.73
CA VAL A 188 6.79 12.67 -1.71
C VAL A 188 7.67 12.34 -0.52
N VAL A 189 8.93 11.99 -0.81
CA VAL A 189 9.97 11.70 0.17
C VAL A 189 11.17 12.59 -0.10
N LYS A 190 11.50 13.46 0.84
CA LYS A 190 12.56 14.47 0.67
C LYS A 190 12.25 15.36 -0.56
N ASP A 191 13.14 15.38 -1.53
CA ASP A 191 13.05 16.12 -2.80
C ASP A 191 12.56 15.25 -3.97
N LYS A 192 12.05 14.05 -3.70
CA LYS A 192 11.62 13.07 -4.71
C LYS A 192 10.16 12.67 -4.54
N VAL A 193 9.50 12.37 -5.64
CA VAL A 193 8.19 11.72 -5.67
C VAL A 193 8.37 10.28 -6.13
N MET A 194 7.93 9.34 -5.29
CA MET A 194 8.02 7.89 -5.50
C MET A 194 6.75 7.38 -6.16
N ILE A 195 6.90 6.53 -7.18
CA ILE A 195 5.79 5.89 -7.87
C ILE A 195 6.20 4.55 -8.45
N GLY A 196 5.33 3.58 -8.35
CA GLY A 196 5.49 2.28 -8.99
C GLY A 196 4.87 2.20 -10.37
N ILE A 197 4.56 0.98 -10.81
CA ILE A 197 3.89 0.68 -12.08
C ILE A 197 2.90 -0.47 -11.89
N SER A 198 1.78 -0.43 -12.60
CA SER A 198 0.78 -1.51 -12.71
C SER A 198 0.88 -2.21 -14.06
N GLY A 199 0.17 -3.32 -14.23
CA GLY A 199 0.06 -4.07 -15.49
C GLY A 199 0.65 -5.48 -15.42
N GLY A 200 0.67 -6.10 -14.24
CA GLY A 200 1.12 -7.49 -14.08
C GLY A 200 0.39 -8.44 -15.02
N GLU A 201 -0.92 -8.29 -15.18
CA GLU A 201 -1.80 -9.07 -16.05
C GLU A 201 -1.52 -8.90 -17.54
N PHE A 202 -0.62 -7.98 -17.90
CA PHE A 202 -0.12 -7.72 -19.25
C PHE A 202 1.36 -8.05 -19.40
N GLY A 203 1.95 -8.76 -18.43
CA GLY A 203 3.36 -9.12 -18.46
C GLY A 203 4.31 -7.95 -18.25
N VAL A 204 3.87 -6.89 -17.59
CA VAL A 204 4.72 -5.75 -17.25
C VAL A 204 5.74 -6.14 -16.19
N ARG A 205 7.02 -5.95 -16.48
CA ARG A 205 8.09 -6.08 -15.49
C ARG A 205 8.01 -4.92 -14.50
N GLY A 206 7.65 -5.22 -13.25
CA GLY A 206 7.45 -4.25 -12.19
C GLY A 206 8.70 -3.47 -11.80
N PHE A 207 8.50 -2.24 -11.33
CA PHE A 207 9.56 -1.37 -10.82
C PHE A 207 9.03 -0.30 -9.86
N MET A 208 9.89 0.23 -9.02
CA MET A 208 9.71 1.48 -8.29
C MET A 208 10.62 2.54 -8.90
N ALA A 209 10.09 3.77 -9.08
CA ALA A 209 10.83 4.91 -9.59
C ALA A 209 10.71 6.12 -8.66
N ALA A 210 11.73 6.96 -8.67
CA ALA A 210 11.76 8.25 -7.99
C ALA A 210 12.05 9.36 -9.00
N TYR A 211 11.25 10.41 -8.96
CA TYR A 211 11.40 11.59 -9.80
C TYR A 211 11.66 12.82 -8.93
N ASN A 212 12.48 13.75 -9.39
CA ASN A 212 12.73 14.99 -8.66
C ASN A 212 11.45 15.85 -8.61
N VAL A 213 11.04 16.26 -7.43
CA VAL A 213 9.82 17.08 -7.20
C VAL A 213 9.87 18.40 -7.98
N LYS A 214 11.07 18.94 -8.19
CA LYS A 214 11.29 20.23 -8.85
C LYS A 214 10.87 20.23 -10.32
N ASP A 215 11.28 19.21 -11.08
CA ASP A 215 11.22 19.23 -12.54
C ASP A 215 10.78 17.89 -13.18
N GLY A 216 10.52 16.86 -12.38
CA GLY A 216 10.09 15.55 -12.86
C GLY A 216 11.21 14.73 -13.50
N SER A 217 12.48 15.15 -13.43
CA SER A 217 13.59 14.33 -13.92
C SER A 217 13.75 13.05 -13.10
N LEU A 218 14.06 11.94 -13.79
CA LEU A 218 14.25 10.65 -13.14
C LEU A 218 15.49 10.67 -12.24
N ALA A 219 15.31 10.44 -10.93
CA ALA A 219 16.39 10.30 -9.98
C ALA A 219 16.93 8.87 -9.96
N TRP A 220 16.05 7.89 -9.85
CA TRP A 220 16.40 6.47 -9.95
C TRP A 220 15.18 5.61 -10.33
N LYS A 221 15.46 4.43 -10.89
CA LYS A 221 14.48 3.36 -11.16
C LYS A 221 15.09 2.03 -10.72
N ALA A 222 14.31 1.18 -10.05
CA ALA A 222 14.73 -0.13 -9.59
C ALA A 222 13.63 -1.17 -9.90
N TYR A 223 13.98 -2.19 -10.69
CA TYR A 223 13.05 -3.26 -11.06
C TYR A 223 12.82 -4.24 -9.91
N SER A 224 11.73 -4.98 -9.98
CA SER A 224 11.38 -6.01 -8.99
C SER A 224 12.08 -7.35 -9.27
N MET A 225 12.56 -7.60 -10.47
CA MET A 225 13.22 -8.84 -10.86
C MET A 225 14.21 -8.60 -12.00
N GLY A 226 15.07 -9.60 -12.29
CA GLY A 226 16.06 -9.58 -13.36
C GLY A 226 17.49 -9.46 -12.86
N PRO A 227 18.41 -8.85 -13.62
CA PRO A 227 19.79 -8.63 -13.20
C PRO A 227 19.93 -7.79 -11.92
N ASP A 228 20.88 -8.11 -11.07
CA ASP A 228 21.11 -7.42 -9.79
C ASP A 228 21.27 -5.88 -9.96
N ALA A 229 21.94 -5.45 -11.03
CA ALA A 229 22.12 -4.03 -11.35
C ALA A 229 20.80 -3.30 -11.63
N ASP A 230 19.86 -3.93 -12.36
CA ASP A 230 18.55 -3.37 -12.67
C ASP A 230 17.68 -3.24 -11.41
N MET A 231 17.82 -4.20 -10.50
CA MET A 231 17.12 -4.21 -9.21
C MET A 231 17.79 -3.32 -8.16
N LYS A 232 18.98 -2.78 -8.45
CA LYS A 232 19.84 -2.08 -7.47
C LYS A 232 20.11 -2.93 -6.21
N ILE A 233 20.31 -4.21 -6.41
CA ILE A 233 20.74 -5.18 -5.41
C ILE A 233 22.28 -5.24 -5.41
N ASP A 234 22.87 -5.12 -4.24
CA ASP A 234 24.26 -5.51 -3.98
C ASP A 234 24.22 -6.95 -3.43
N PRO A 235 24.72 -7.95 -4.17
CA PRO A 235 24.57 -9.35 -3.80
C PRO A 235 25.21 -9.73 -2.45
N ASP A 236 26.19 -8.95 -1.99
CA ASP A 236 26.92 -9.19 -0.75
C ASP A 236 26.37 -8.38 0.45
N LYS A 237 25.58 -7.30 0.18
CA LYS A 237 25.07 -6.39 1.22
C LYS A 237 23.56 -6.38 1.35
N THR A 238 22.82 -6.61 0.24
CA THR A 238 21.37 -6.79 0.32
C THR A 238 21.08 -8.13 0.99
N VAL A 239 20.29 -8.12 2.05
CA VAL A 239 20.03 -9.32 2.86
C VAL A 239 18.56 -9.76 2.77
N THR A 240 18.33 -11.04 3.06
CA THR A 240 17.01 -11.64 3.20
C THR A 240 16.99 -12.61 4.36
N TRP A 241 15.78 -12.87 4.90
CA TRP A 241 15.61 -13.88 5.95
C TRP A 241 15.73 -15.28 5.38
N THR A 242 16.65 -16.07 5.94
CA THR A 242 16.84 -17.48 5.59
C THR A 242 17.56 -18.21 6.72
N ASP A 243 17.21 -19.46 6.96
CA ASP A 243 17.81 -20.32 8.00
C ASP A 243 17.85 -19.69 9.41
N GLY A 244 16.80 -18.91 9.76
CA GLY A 244 16.66 -18.26 11.06
C GLY A 244 17.56 -17.04 11.26
N LYS A 245 18.07 -16.44 10.19
CA LYS A 245 18.93 -15.24 10.22
C LYS A 245 18.84 -14.41 8.94
N MET A 246 19.31 -13.19 9.01
CA MET A 246 19.54 -12.37 7.83
C MET A 246 20.83 -12.81 7.13
N ALA A 247 20.77 -13.06 5.82
CA ALA A 247 21.93 -13.45 5.02
C ALA A 247 21.93 -12.73 3.67
N PRO A 248 23.11 -12.49 3.06
CA PRO A 248 23.19 -11.92 1.72
C PRO A 248 22.40 -12.71 0.69
N VAL A 249 21.71 -12.00 -0.22
CA VAL A 249 20.91 -12.63 -1.28
C VAL A 249 21.75 -13.40 -2.30
N GLY A 250 23.02 -13.05 -2.42
CA GLY A 250 23.96 -13.63 -3.38
C GLY A 250 23.74 -13.14 -4.81
N LYS A 251 24.74 -13.40 -5.66
CA LYS A 251 24.74 -12.98 -7.05
C LYS A 251 23.63 -13.64 -7.86
N ASP A 252 23.01 -12.86 -8.76
CA ASP A 252 21.93 -13.30 -9.66
C ASP A 252 20.74 -13.92 -8.92
N SER A 253 20.43 -13.38 -7.74
CA SER A 253 19.42 -13.91 -6.80
C SER A 253 18.03 -14.04 -7.42
N SER A 254 17.66 -13.14 -8.33
CA SER A 254 16.42 -13.22 -9.12
C SER A 254 16.57 -14.17 -10.29
N LEU A 255 17.57 -13.97 -11.16
CA LEU A 255 17.73 -14.73 -12.43
C LEU A 255 17.76 -16.23 -12.24
N LYS A 256 18.38 -16.71 -11.15
CA LYS A 256 18.45 -18.15 -10.82
C LYS A 256 17.09 -18.81 -10.53
N THR A 257 16.05 -18.01 -10.34
CA THR A 257 14.71 -18.46 -9.95
C THR A 257 13.67 -18.28 -11.06
N TRP A 258 14.11 -17.92 -12.26
CA TRP A 258 13.31 -17.79 -13.47
C TRP A 258 13.83 -18.70 -14.57
N GLN A 259 12.94 -19.24 -15.37
CA GLN A 259 13.32 -20.00 -16.54
C GLN A 259 13.62 -19.05 -17.70
N GLY A 260 14.85 -19.09 -18.22
CA GLY A 260 15.26 -18.26 -19.35
C GLY A 260 15.00 -16.77 -19.14
N ASP A 261 14.31 -16.16 -20.09
CA ASP A 261 14.03 -14.72 -20.11
C ASP A 261 12.65 -14.32 -19.56
N GLN A 262 11.92 -15.23 -18.93
CA GLN A 262 10.56 -14.98 -18.43
C GLN A 262 10.49 -13.81 -17.42
N TRP A 263 11.57 -13.54 -16.70
CA TRP A 263 11.67 -12.37 -15.82
C TRP A 263 11.43 -11.04 -16.55
N LYS A 264 11.63 -10.98 -17.88
CA LYS A 264 11.38 -9.75 -18.68
C LYS A 264 9.91 -9.39 -18.77
N ILE A 265 9.04 -10.37 -18.65
CA ILE A 265 7.58 -10.25 -18.67
C ILE A 265 6.98 -10.78 -17.35
N GLY A 266 7.76 -10.76 -16.29
CA GLY A 266 7.52 -11.54 -15.08
C GLY A 266 6.58 -10.91 -14.05
N GLY A 267 5.92 -9.78 -14.30
CA GLY A 267 5.03 -9.15 -13.31
C GLY A 267 5.82 -8.48 -12.17
N GLY A 268 5.43 -8.74 -10.92
CA GLY A 268 6.05 -8.12 -9.76
C GLY A 268 5.85 -6.60 -9.73
N THR A 269 4.71 -6.14 -10.21
CA THR A 269 4.35 -4.72 -10.31
C THR A 269 4.14 -4.11 -8.92
N THR A 270 4.31 -2.79 -8.80
CA THR A 270 4.41 -2.09 -7.52
C THR A 270 3.32 -1.03 -7.39
N TRP A 271 2.08 -1.46 -7.54
CA TRP A 271 0.90 -0.61 -7.61
C TRP A 271 0.25 -0.31 -6.25
N GLY A 272 0.87 -0.72 -5.15
CA GLY A 272 0.40 -0.51 -3.79
C GLY A 272 0.89 0.80 -3.16
N TRP A 273 1.06 0.76 -1.86
CA TRP A 273 1.39 1.90 -1.01
C TRP A 273 2.89 1.94 -0.69
N THR A 274 3.39 3.13 -0.39
CA THR A 274 4.78 3.33 0.03
C THR A 274 4.82 4.04 1.37
N SER A 275 5.58 3.50 2.33
CA SER A 275 5.88 4.10 3.62
C SER A 275 7.35 4.51 3.69
N TYR A 276 7.70 5.42 4.61
CA TYR A 276 9.05 5.94 4.73
C TYR A 276 9.46 6.12 6.19
N ASP A 277 10.66 5.65 6.52
CA ASP A 277 11.35 5.91 7.79
C ASP A 277 12.47 6.93 7.55
N ALA A 278 12.29 8.14 8.06
CA ALA A 278 13.25 9.23 7.88
C ALA A 278 14.57 8.99 8.63
N GLU A 279 14.54 8.30 9.78
CA GLU A 279 15.72 7.99 10.58
C GLU A 279 16.60 6.96 9.89
N ALA A 280 15.99 5.92 9.32
CA ALA A 280 16.69 4.89 8.56
C ALA A 280 16.97 5.30 7.11
N ASN A 281 16.34 6.35 6.60
CA ASN A 281 16.30 6.76 5.20
C ASN A 281 15.82 5.64 4.26
N LEU A 282 14.83 4.85 4.70
CA LEU A 282 14.30 3.71 3.96
C LEU A 282 12.85 3.93 3.55
N ILE A 283 12.56 3.64 2.27
CA ILE A 283 11.18 3.43 1.80
C ILE A 283 10.86 1.94 1.86
N TYR A 284 9.59 1.64 2.16
CA TYR A 284 9.04 0.28 2.21
C TYR A 284 7.83 0.18 1.29
N TYR A 285 7.79 -0.88 0.48
CA TYR A 285 6.70 -1.15 -0.44
C TYR A 285 6.70 -2.63 -0.84
N GLY A 286 5.62 -3.08 -1.46
CA GLY A 286 5.48 -4.44 -1.94
C GLY A 286 5.57 -4.57 -3.45
N SER A 287 6.05 -5.71 -3.94
CA SER A 287 5.89 -6.14 -5.33
C SER A 287 4.83 -7.22 -5.44
N GLY A 288 4.03 -7.15 -6.49
CA GLY A 288 2.90 -8.02 -6.75
C GLY A 288 3.28 -9.42 -7.25
N ASN A 289 2.26 -10.12 -7.69
CA ASN A 289 2.34 -11.47 -8.21
C ASN A 289 3.26 -11.60 -9.45
N PRO A 290 3.80 -12.78 -9.71
CA PRO A 290 4.51 -13.06 -10.97
C PRO A 290 3.51 -13.25 -12.12
N SER A 291 3.86 -12.80 -13.33
CA SER A 291 3.15 -13.13 -14.57
C SER A 291 3.75 -14.39 -15.22
N THR A 292 2.98 -15.28 -15.79
CA THR A 292 1.51 -15.33 -15.84
C THR A 292 0.93 -15.82 -14.49
N TRP A 293 -0.39 -15.85 -14.35
CA TRP A 293 -1.02 -16.55 -13.22
C TRP A 293 -0.89 -18.08 -13.33
N ASN A 294 -0.55 -18.62 -14.50
CA ASN A 294 -0.23 -20.02 -14.69
C ASN A 294 1.18 -20.34 -14.13
N PRO A 295 1.30 -21.02 -12.97
CA PRO A 295 2.61 -21.30 -12.35
C PRO A 295 3.44 -22.28 -13.16
N VAL A 296 2.81 -23.17 -13.96
CA VAL A 296 3.50 -24.17 -14.76
C VAL A 296 4.39 -23.54 -15.83
N GLN A 297 3.97 -22.39 -16.37
CA GLN A 297 4.73 -21.65 -17.39
C GLN A 297 5.97 -20.93 -16.84
N ARG A 298 6.10 -20.76 -15.52
CA ARG A 298 7.18 -19.99 -14.86
C ARG A 298 7.76 -20.70 -13.65
N PRO A 299 8.35 -21.87 -13.82
CA PRO A 299 8.90 -22.65 -12.71
C PRO A 299 9.97 -21.88 -11.94
N GLY A 300 10.11 -22.19 -10.65
CA GLY A 300 11.04 -21.58 -9.71
C GLY A 300 10.37 -20.58 -8.76
N ASP A 301 11.14 -20.02 -7.82
CA ASP A 301 10.62 -19.11 -6.79
C ASP A 301 10.15 -17.76 -7.35
N ASN A 302 10.49 -17.42 -8.59
CA ASN A 302 10.16 -16.14 -9.26
C ASN A 302 10.55 -14.90 -8.44
N LYS A 303 11.75 -14.90 -7.87
CA LYS A 303 12.27 -13.78 -7.09
C LYS A 303 12.48 -12.55 -7.98
N TRP A 304 12.12 -11.34 -7.55
CA TRP A 304 11.51 -10.96 -6.29
C TRP A 304 10.09 -10.43 -6.51
N SER A 305 9.20 -11.25 -7.05
CA SER A 305 7.75 -11.04 -6.95
C SER A 305 7.28 -11.32 -5.51
N MET A 306 6.10 -10.90 -5.11
CA MET A 306 5.52 -11.15 -3.78
C MET A 306 6.44 -10.74 -2.61
N THR A 307 7.12 -9.60 -2.76
CA THR A 307 8.27 -9.25 -1.91
C THR A 307 8.08 -7.91 -1.22
N ILE A 308 8.36 -7.87 0.08
CA ILE A 308 8.56 -6.63 0.83
C ILE A 308 9.97 -6.13 0.54
N TRP A 309 10.07 -4.87 0.09
CA TRP A 309 11.32 -4.18 -0.20
C TRP A 309 11.60 -3.09 0.81
N ALA A 310 12.82 -3.03 1.33
CA ALA A 310 13.37 -1.86 1.99
C ALA A 310 14.49 -1.28 1.13
N ARG A 311 14.30 -0.04 0.67
CA ARG A 311 15.26 0.63 -0.20
C ARG A 311 15.68 1.98 0.35
N ASP A 312 16.93 2.31 0.15
CA ASP A 312 17.44 3.65 0.37
C ASP A 312 16.68 4.67 -0.50
N ALA A 313 16.11 5.68 0.13
CA ALA A 313 15.23 6.64 -0.54
C ALA A 313 15.96 7.52 -1.57
N ASP A 314 17.24 7.78 -1.37
CA ASP A 314 18.05 8.65 -2.25
C ASP A 314 18.53 7.93 -3.50
N THR A 315 18.89 6.66 -3.39
CA THR A 315 19.59 5.90 -4.44
C THR A 315 18.76 4.76 -5.04
N GLY A 316 17.72 4.30 -4.33
CA GLY A 316 16.93 3.12 -4.66
C GLY A 316 17.65 1.80 -4.37
N ALA A 317 18.85 1.81 -3.75
CA ALA A 317 19.58 0.60 -3.39
C ALA A 317 18.79 -0.26 -2.40
N ALA A 318 18.64 -1.56 -2.69
CA ALA A 318 17.96 -2.48 -1.79
C ALA A 318 18.83 -2.78 -0.57
N LYS A 319 18.25 -2.59 0.63
CA LYS A 319 18.90 -2.92 1.91
C LYS A 319 18.55 -4.33 2.33
N TRP A 320 17.27 -4.64 2.34
CA TRP A 320 16.78 -5.99 2.57
C TRP A 320 15.50 -6.26 1.75
N VAL A 321 15.23 -7.53 1.56
CA VAL A 321 14.06 -8.05 0.86
C VAL A 321 13.50 -9.25 1.61
N TYR A 322 12.17 -9.43 1.57
CA TYR A 322 11.52 -10.62 2.11
C TYR A 322 10.40 -11.08 1.18
N GLN A 323 10.56 -12.26 0.56
CA GLN A 323 9.55 -12.84 -0.32
C GLN A 323 8.52 -13.64 0.51
N MET A 324 7.27 -13.16 0.54
CA MET A 324 6.20 -13.72 1.36
C MET A 324 5.59 -14.98 0.77
N THR A 325 5.42 -15.02 -0.54
CA THR A 325 4.85 -16.16 -1.28
C THR A 325 5.76 -16.52 -2.46
N PRO A 326 6.82 -17.35 -2.22
CA PRO A 326 7.63 -17.86 -3.32
C PRO A 326 6.78 -18.68 -4.29
N HIS A 327 7.02 -18.52 -5.61
CA HIS A 327 6.25 -19.21 -6.65
C HIS A 327 4.73 -19.02 -6.48
N ASP A 328 4.28 -17.78 -6.29
CA ASP A 328 2.85 -17.53 -6.09
C ASP A 328 2.01 -18.18 -7.20
N GLU A 329 1.04 -19.00 -6.79
CA GLU A 329 0.19 -19.83 -7.67
C GLU A 329 -1.26 -19.34 -7.67
N TRP A 330 -1.58 -18.21 -6.96
CA TRP A 330 -2.95 -17.85 -6.58
C TRP A 330 -3.31 -16.38 -6.83
N ASP A 331 -2.39 -15.58 -7.32
CA ASP A 331 -2.52 -14.12 -7.45
C ASP A 331 -2.68 -13.42 -6.09
N TYR A 332 -1.78 -13.71 -5.15
CA TYR A 332 -1.86 -13.11 -3.81
C TYR A 332 -1.20 -11.74 -3.66
N ASP A 333 -0.57 -11.20 -4.68
CA ASP A 333 -0.14 -9.79 -4.78
C ASP A 333 0.41 -9.16 -3.49
N GLY A 334 1.69 -9.14 -3.27
CA GLY A 334 2.35 -8.62 -2.07
C GLY A 334 2.39 -7.10 -1.90
N ILE A 335 1.42 -6.36 -2.47
CA ILE A 335 1.47 -4.89 -2.62
C ILE A 335 0.80 -4.11 -1.49
N ASN A 336 0.13 -4.76 -0.58
CA ASN A 336 -0.58 -4.11 0.50
C ASN A 336 0.37 -3.21 1.30
N GLU A 337 -0.18 -2.29 2.07
CA GLU A 337 0.61 -1.28 2.79
C GLU A 337 1.58 -1.90 3.80
N MET A 338 2.71 -1.22 3.99
CA MET A 338 3.69 -1.48 5.04
C MET A 338 3.44 -0.44 6.14
N THR A 339 2.78 -0.83 7.24
CA THR A 339 2.57 0.08 8.37
C THR A 339 3.75 0.00 9.32
N LEU A 340 4.41 1.13 9.55
CA LEU A 340 5.54 1.21 10.46
C LEU A 340 5.05 1.55 11.87
N VAL A 341 5.54 0.82 12.86
CA VAL A 341 5.15 1.06 14.26
C VAL A 341 6.38 1.03 15.17
N ASP A 342 6.45 1.97 16.10
CA ASP A 342 7.44 1.98 17.17
C ASP A 342 6.80 1.32 18.41
N LEU A 343 7.07 0.02 18.56
CA LEU A 343 6.46 -0.80 19.60
C LEU A 343 7.47 -1.83 20.12
N PRO A 344 7.81 -1.79 21.43
CA PRO A 344 8.74 -2.77 22.00
C PRO A 344 8.18 -4.19 21.95
N MET A 345 8.98 -5.12 21.46
CA MET A 345 8.74 -6.55 21.56
C MET A 345 10.06 -7.32 21.75
N LYS A 346 9.97 -8.54 22.22
CA LYS A 346 11.08 -9.49 22.22
C LYS A 346 10.83 -10.57 21.18
N ASP A 347 11.87 -10.93 20.46
CA ASP A 347 11.83 -12.14 19.64
C ASP A 347 11.87 -13.43 20.48
N LYS A 348 11.82 -14.57 19.82
CA LYS A 348 11.88 -15.91 20.47
C LYS A 348 13.18 -16.16 21.27
N ASP A 349 14.25 -15.44 20.92
CA ASP A 349 15.58 -15.59 21.54
C ASP A 349 15.80 -14.53 22.63
N GLY A 350 14.79 -13.67 22.89
CA GLY A 350 14.80 -12.64 23.94
C GLY A 350 15.45 -11.32 23.53
N LYS A 351 15.83 -11.14 22.25
CA LYS A 351 16.38 -9.91 21.70
C LYS A 351 15.28 -8.85 21.59
N ASP A 352 15.61 -7.62 21.98
CA ASP A 352 14.68 -6.50 21.92
C ASP A 352 14.60 -5.90 20.50
N HIS A 353 13.38 -5.66 20.04
CA HIS A 353 13.03 -4.94 18.83
C HIS A 353 12.05 -3.82 19.17
N THR A 354 12.19 -2.68 18.54
CA THR A 354 11.31 -1.51 18.78
C THR A 354 10.82 -0.88 17.49
N LYS A 355 11.51 -1.10 16.38
CA LYS A 355 11.21 -0.52 15.07
C LYS A 355 10.63 -1.61 14.19
N LEU A 356 9.30 -1.68 14.15
CA LEU A 356 8.59 -2.75 13.46
C LEU A 356 7.99 -2.26 12.15
N LEU A 357 7.90 -3.18 11.19
CA LEU A 357 7.08 -3.09 9.99
C LEU A 357 6.02 -4.17 10.10
N THR A 358 4.75 -3.80 9.93
CA THR A 358 3.64 -4.76 9.85
C THR A 358 3.05 -4.77 8.46
N HIS A 359 2.69 -5.95 7.98
CA HIS A 359 2.10 -6.16 6.67
C HIS A 359 1.06 -7.27 6.73
N PHE A 360 -0.10 -7.05 6.11
CA PHE A 360 -1.18 -8.03 6.00
C PHE A 360 -1.40 -8.32 4.53
N ASP A 361 -0.96 -9.50 4.11
CA ASP A 361 -0.92 -9.87 2.70
C ASP A 361 -2.23 -10.53 2.22
N ARG A 362 -2.48 -10.50 0.91
CA ARG A 362 -3.60 -11.24 0.31
C ARG A 362 -3.58 -12.72 0.67
N ASN A 363 -2.39 -13.30 0.85
CA ASN A 363 -2.17 -14.69 1.20
C ASN A 363 -2.77 -15.10 2.56
N GLY A 364 -3.22 -14.14 3.37
CA GLY A 364 -3.89 -14.32 4.65
C GLY A 364 -2.97 -14.42 5.85
N PHE A 365 -1.67 -14.17 5.67
CA PHE A 365 -0.72 -14.05 6.77
C PHE A 365 -0.43 -12.57 7.10
N GLY A 366 -0.41 -12.27 8.40
CA GLY A 366 0.09 -11.02 8.96
C GLY A 366 1.56 -11.20 9.34
N TYR A 367 2.38 -10.31 8.86
CA TYR A 367 3.83 -10.30 9.07
C TYR A 367 4.22 -9.15 9.98
N THR A 368 5.14 -9.39 10.93
CA THR A 368 5.86 -8.36 11.65
C THR A 368 7.36 -8.59 11.43
N LEU A 369 8.04 -7.58 10.91
CA LEU A 369 9.48 -7.60 10.69
C LEU A 369 10.15 -6.46 11.48
N ASP A 370 11.39 -6.65 11.86
CA ASP A 370 12.25 -5.52 12.23
C ASP A 370 12.50 -4.68 10.97
N ARG A 371 12.01 -3.44 10.94
CA ARG A 371 12.06 -2.64 9.70
C ARG A 371 13.46 -2.19 9.31
N ILE A 372 14.42 -2.22 10.24
CA ILE A 372 15.80 -1.84 9.97
C ILE A 372 16.59 -2.99 9.38
N SER A 373 16.49 -4.18 9.98
CA SER A 373 17.25 -5.37 9.57
C SER A 373 16.53 -6.24 8.54
N GLY A 374 15.19 -6.24 8.51
CA GLY A 374 14.36 -7.18 7.73
C GLY A 374 14.13 -8.53 8.43
N GLU A 375 14.52 -8.66 9.70
CA GLU A 375 14.38 -9.88 10.50
C GLU A 375 12.90 -10.24 10.69
N LEU A 376 12.51 -11.48 10.39
CA LEU A 376 11.13 -11.96 10.55
C LEU A 376 10.84 -12.28 12.01
N LEU A 377 9.89 -11.57 12.60
CA LEU A 377 9.52 -11.70 14.01
C LEU A 377 8.20 -12.44 14.20
N VAL A 378 7.21 -12.18 13.35
CA VAL A 378 5.88 -12.80 13.35
C VAL A 378 5.45 -13.09 11.92
N ALA A 379 4.85 -14.25 11.69
CA ALA A 379 4.18 -14.62 10.45
C ALA A 379 3.03 -15.59 10.79
N GLU A 380 1.85 -15.04 11.06
CA GLU A 380 0.70 -15.81 11.56
C GLU A 380 -0.56 -15.51 10.72
N LYS A 381 -1.47 -16.47 10.63
CA LYS A 381 -2.75 -16.28 9.94
C LYS A 381 -3.61 -15.26 10.67
N PHE A 382 -3.98 -14.17 10.00
CA PHE A 382 -4.96 -13.21 10.53
C PHE A 382 -6.41 -13.56 10.17
N ASP A 383 -6.61 -14.59 9.35
CA ASP A 383 -7.91 -15.13 9.02
C ASP A 383 -7.92 -16.67 9.11
N LYS A 384 -8.96 -17.21 9.74
CA LYS A 384 -9.10 -18.66 10.00
C LYS A 384 -9.42 -19.47 8.75
N MET A 385 -9.93 -18.83 7.68
CA MET A 385 -10.28 -19.55 6.45
C MET A 385 -9.07 -19.99 5.63
N VAL A 386 -7.89 -19.41 5.86
CA VAL A 386 -6.66 -19.65 5.08
C VAL A 386 -6.29 -21.12 5.11
N ASN A 387 -6.30 -21.78 3.93
CA ASN A 387 -6.08 -23.21 3.81
C ASN A 387 -4.95 -23.61 2.86
N TRP A 388 -4.53 -22.72 1.93
CA TRP A 388 -3.49 -22.99 0.93
C TRP A 388 -2.11 -23.32 1.53
N ALA A 389 -1.82 -22.78 2.72
CA ALA A 389 -0.64 -23.09 3.50
C ALA A 389 -1.01 -23.38 4.95
N SER A 390 -0.30 -24.30 5.62
CA SER A 390 -0.52 -24.62 7.02
C SER A 390 -0.01 -23.52 7.95
N HIS A 391 1.21 -23.03 7.71
CA HIS A 391 1.89 -21.97 8.46
C HIS A 391 3.06 -21.42 7.63
N VAL A 392 3.68 -20.35 8.08
CA VAL A 392 5.00 -19.90 7.61
C VAL A 392 6.05 -20.49 8.54
N ASP A 393 7.00 -21.25 7.99
CA ASP A 393 8.12 -21.78 8.78
C ASP A 393 8.99 -20.61 9.26
N PRO A 394 9.10 -20.36 10.58
CA PRO A 394 9.82 -19.21 11.11
C PRO A 394 11.32 -19.25 10.83
N LYS A 395 11.87 -20.45 10.55
CA LYS A 395 13.29 -20.61 10.24
C LYS A 395 13.59 -20.20 8.79
N THR A 396 12.81 -20.69 7.84
CA THR A 396 13.04 -20.41 6.42
C THR A 396 12.30 -19.15 5.93
N GLY A 397 11.28 -18.70 6.67
CA GLY A 397 10.39 -17.64 6.26
C GLY A 397 9.42 -18.04 5.13
N ARG A 398 9.31 -19.33 4.81
CA ARG A 398 8.52 -19.83 3.68
C ARG A 398 7.20 -20.45 4.14
N PRO A 399 6.09 -20.14 3.47
CA PRO A 399 4.81 -20.81 3.70
C PRO A 399 4.93 -22.32 3.39
N GLN A 400 4.28 -23.13 4.21
CA GLN A 400 4.20 -24.57 4.04
C GLN A 400 2.94 -24.93 3.28
N VAL A 401 3.06 -24.95 1.94
CA VAL A 401 1.96 -25.15 0.99
C VAL A 401 1.29 -26.50 1.18
N GLN A 402 -0.05 -26.50 1.16
CA GLN A 402 -0.87 -27.71 1.16
C GLN A 402 -1.12 -28.16 -0.28
N SER A 403 -0.59 -29.32 -0.67
CA SER A 403 -0.59 -29.79 -2.07
C SER A 403 -2.00 -29.89 -2.69
N GLN A 404 -3.03 -30.16 -1.89
CA GLN A 404 -4.42 -30.20 -2.34
C GLN A 404 -4.99 -28.81 -2.75
N TYR A 405 -4.26 -27.72 -2.52
CA TYR A 405 -4.64 -26.36 -2.92
C TYR A 405 -3.60 -25.72 -3.83
N SER A 406 -2.56 -26.47 -4.23
CA SER A 406 -1.53 -26.02 -5.17
C SER A 406 -2.05 -26.18 -6.62
N THR A 407 -2.08 -25.09 -7.36
CA THR A 407 -2.43 -25.12 -8.78
C THR A 407 -1.28 -25.67 -9.63
N GLN A 408 -0.02 -25.51 -9.17
CA GLN A 408 1.15 -26.16 -9.76
C GLN A 408 1.07 -27.68 -9.67
N ALA A 409 0.64 -28.22 -8.53
CA ALA A 409 0.52 -29.67 -8.33
C ALA A 409 -0.63 -30.26 -9.17
N GLY A 410 -1.69 -29.50 -9.41
CA GLY A 410 -2.80 -29.89 -10.30
C GLY A 410 -2.41 -29.87 -11.77
N GLY A 411 -1.56 -28.95 -12.17
CA GLY A 411 -1.16 -28.73 -13.55
C GLY A 411 -2.14 -27.90 -14.36
N GLU A 412 -1.81 -27.69 -15.65
CA GLU A 412 -2.67 -26.97 -16.60
C GLU A 412 -3.98 -27.74 -16.88
N ASP A 413 -5.04 -26.98 -17.22
CA ASP A 413 -6.38 -27.48 -17.53
C ASP A 413 -6.99 -28.34 -16.40
N HIS A 414 -6.50 -28.14 -15.16
CA HIS A 414 -7.05 -28.74 -13.95
C HIS A 414 -7.65 -27.68 -13.03
N ASN A 415 -8.97 -27.80 -12.80
CA ASN A 415 -9.68 -26.84 -11.94
C ASN A 415 -9.49 -27.19 -10.46
N GLN A 416 -8.52 -26.55 -9.80
CA GLN A 416 -8.23 -26.71 -8.39
C GLN A 416 -9.33 -26.07 -7.55
N LYS A 417 -9.95 -26.84 -6.64
CA LYS A 417 -11.15 -26.45 -5.91
C LYS A 417 -10.87 -26.00 -4.47
N GLY A 418 -11.67 -25.05 -4.01
CA GLY A 418 -11.79 -24.73 -2.59
C GLY A 418 -10.59 -24.01 -1.99
N ILE A 419 -9.84 -23.25 -2.77
CA ILE A 419 -8.68 -22.49 -2.32
C ILE A 419 -9.17 -21.27 -1.53
N CYS A 420 -8.68 -21.09 -0.31
CA CYS A 420 -8.98 -19.93 0.54
C CYS A 420 -7.68 -19.31 1.10
N PRO A 421 -7.53 -17.99 0.98
CA PRO A 421 -8.44 -17.02 0.36
C PRO A 421 -8.49 -17.15 -1.17
N SER A 422 -9.43 -16.44 -1.80
CA SER A 422 -9.43 -16.24 -3.24
C SER A 422 -8.32 -15.27 -3.68
N ALA A 423 -8.17 -15.04 -4.98
CA ALA A 423 -7.28 -14.01 -5.53
C ALA A 423 -7.60 -12.57 -5.03
N MET A 424 -8.80 -12.33 -4.50
CA MET A 424 -9.10 -11.08 -3.80
C MET A 424 -8.34 -10.93 -2.48
N GLY A 425 -7.76 -12.02 -1.97
CA GLY A 425 -7.02 -12.08 -0.72
C GLY A 425 -7.91 -12.10 0.54
N ALA A 426 -7.34 -12.54 1.67
CA ALA A 426 -7.97 -12.34 2.98
C ALA A 426 -8.05 -10.85 3.38
N LYS A 427 -7.24 -10.01 2.74
CA LYS A 427 -7.25 -8.55 2.70
C LYS A 427 -6.73 -8.12 1.33
N ASN A 428 -7.25 -7.04 0.78
CA ASN A 428 -6.71 -6.42 -0.43
C ASN A 428 -6.03 -5.07 -0.12
N GLU A 429 -5.86 -4.19 -1.09
CA GLU A 429 -5.15 -2.92 -1.00
C GLU A 429 -5.73 -1.88 0.01
N PRO A 430 -7.02 -1.91 0.43
CA PRO A 430 -7.51 -0.93 1.41
C PRO A 430 -6.68 -0.94 2.71
N PRO A 431 -6.09 0.20 3.12
CA PRO A 431 -5.10 0.20 4.18
C PRO A 431 -5.69 -0.02 5.58
N VAL A 432 -4.93 -0.71 6.42
CA VAL A 432 -5.18 -0.87 7.86
C VAL A 432 -5.04 0.46 8.61
N ALA A 433 -5.42 0.48 9.89
CA ALA A 433 -5.07 1.56 10.81
C ALA A 433 -4.38 0.99 12.05
N TYR A 434 -3.36 1.67 12.56
CA TYR A 434 -2.70 1.36 13.83
C TYR A 434 -3.15 2.34 14.90
N SER A 435 -3.34 1.88 16.15
CA SER A 435 -3.53 2.78 17.28
C SER A 435 -2.40 2.60 18.30
N PRO A 436 -1.60 3.63 18.59
CA PRO A 436 -0.56 3.57 19.61
C PRO A 436 -1.15 3.46 21.04
N LYS A 437 -2.44 3.76 21.22
CA LYS A 437 -3.12 3.64 22.51
C LYS A 437 -3.50 2.19 22.81
N THR A 438 -4.15 1.51 21.88
CA THR A 438 -4.53 0.10 22.02
C THR A 438 -3.39 -0.84 21.67
N LYS A 439 -2.38 -0.36 20.90
CA LYS A 439 -1.28 -1.12 20.31
C LYS A 439 -1.74 -2.19 19.33
N LEU A 440 -2.94 -2.03 18.76
CA LEU A 440 -3.56 -2.94 17.81
C LEU A 440 -3.57 -2.38 16.40
N ILE A 441 -3.50 -3.28 15.43
CA ILE A 441 -3.75 -3.01 14.01
C ILE A 441 -5.20 -3.40 13.70
N TYR A 442 -5.91 -2.56 12.96
CA TYR A 442 -7.30 -2.76 12.52
C TYR A 442 -7.34 -3.08 11.04
N ILE A 443 -7.81 -4.29 10.72
CA ILE A 443 -7.67 -4.89 9.38
C ILE A 443 -9.03 -5.02 8.71
N PRO A 444 -9.22 -4.42 7.50
CA PRO A 444 -10.36 -4.71 6.64
C PRO A 444 -10.13 -6.05 5.94
N GLY A 445 -10.98 -7.04 6.21
CA GLY A 445 -10.80 -8.40 5.72
C GLY A 445 -11.87 -8.86 4.74
N ASN A 446 -11.52 -9.87 3.94
CA ASN A 446 -12.36 -10.56 2.97
C ASN A 446 -12.45 -12.04 3.32
N HIS A 447 -13.65 -12.62 3.22
CA HIS A 447 -13.91 -14.04 3.43
C HIS A 447 -14.44 -14.68 2.14
N THR A 448 -13.55 -14.83 1.16
CA THR A 448 -13.86 -15.47 -0.12
C THR A 448 -12.87 -16.58 -0.43
N CYS A 449 -13.36 -17.63 -1.09
CA CYS A 449 -12.56 -18.73 -1.63
C CYS A 449 -12.70 -18.75 -3.15
N MET A 450 -11.93 -19.60 -3.81
CA MET A 450 -11.98 -19.73 -5.27
C MET A 450 -11.76 -21.17 -5.73
N ASP A 451 -12.24 -21.43 -6.92
CA ASP A 451 -11.76 -22.46 -7.80
C ASP A 451 -10.85 -21.82 -8.83
N TYR A 452 -9.77 -22.47 -9.19
CA TYR A 452 -8.72 -21.88 -10.04
C TYR A 452 -8.23 -22.89 -11.06
N GLU A 453 -8.25 -22.51 -12.34
CA GLU A 453 -7.82 -23.36 -13.46
C GLU A 453 -6.76 -22.65 -14.31
N PRO A 454 -5.47 -23.04 -14.17
CA PRO A 454 -4.42 -22.48 -15.01
C PRO A 454 -4.47 -23.08 -16.43
N PHE A 455 -4.16 -22.26 -17.43
CA PHE A 455 -4.06 -22.67 -18.83
C PHE A 455 -2.92 -21.97 -19.54
N GLN A 456 -2.46 -22.57 -20.65
CA GLN A 456 -1.38 -22.02 -21.48
C GLN A 456 -1.79 -20.68 -22.11
N VAL A 457 -0.94 -19.66 -22.02
CA VAL A 457 -1.12 -18.36 -22.66
C VAL A 457 0.20 -17.91 -23.31
N GLU A 458 0.10 -17.24 -24.46
CA GLU A 458 1.22 -16.61 -25.15
C GLU A 458 1.29 -15.11 -24.86
N TYR A 459 2.49 -14.60 -24.67
CA TYR A 459 2.70 -13.18 -24.44
C TYR A 459 2.60 -12.36 -25.74
N THR A 460 1.75 -11.34 -25.71
CA THR A 460 1.73 -10.27 -26.71
C THR A 460 1.65 -8.94 -25.97
N ALA A 461 2.55 -8.00 -26.26
CA ALA A 461 2.60 -6.70 -25.60
C ALA A 461 1.26 -5.96 -25.69
N GLY A 462 0.77 -5.49 -24.54
CA GLY A 462 -0.51 -4.77 -24.43
C GLY A 462 -1.75 -5.65 -24.57
N GLN A 463 -1.60 -6.98 -24.56
CA GLN A 463 -2.70 -7.94 -24.49
C GLN A 463 -2.69 -8.65 -23.13
N PRO A 464 -3.86 -9.14 -22.64
CA PRO A 464 -3.92 -9.90 -21.39
C PRO A 464 -3.01 -11.13 -21.41
N TYR A 465 -2.16 -11.26 -20.41
CA TYR A 465 -1.21 -12.35 -20.19
C TYR A 465 -1.49 -13.03 -18.84
N VAL A 466 -2.76 -13.38 -18.61
CA VAL A 466 -3.25 -13.93 -17.33
C VAL A 466 -2.97 -15.43 -17.22
N GLY A 467 -3.51 -16.26 -18.12
CA GLY A 467 -3.27 -17.71 -18.13
C GLY A 467 -4.01 -18.48 -17.03
N ALA A 468 -5.11 -17.96 -16.52
CA ALA A 468 -5.99 -18.66 -15.59
C ALA A 468 -7.43 -18.16 -15.65
N THR A 469 -8.38 -19.03 -15.25
CA THR A 469 -9.76 -18.67 -14.94
C THR A 469 -10.05 -18.87 -13.47
N LEU A 470 -10.90 -18.01 -12.90
CA LEU A 470 -11.29 -18.02 -11.51
C LEU A 470 -12.80 -18.12 -11.36
N ASN A 471 -13.25 -18.87 -10.33
CA ASN A 471 -14.60 -18.79 -9.80
C ASN A 471 -14.50 -18.41 -8.32
N ILE A 472 -14.92 -17.20 -7.97
CA ILE A 472 -14.85 -16.65 -6.61
C ILE A 472 -16.20 -16.78 -5.92
N TYR A 473 -16.21 -17.23 -4.68
CA TYR A 473 -17.44 -17.42 -3.90
C TYR A 473 -17.18 -17.18 -2.40
N PRO A 474 -18.24 -16.88 -1.59
CA PRO A 474 -18.10 -16.69 -0.16
C PRO A 474 -17.51 -17.90 0.54
N ALA A 475 -16.56 -17.69 1.45
CA ALA A 475 -16.04 -18.77 2.28
C ALA A 475 -17.13 -19.33 3.20
N LYS A 476 -17.21 -20.66 3.27
CA LYS A 476 -18.05 -21.33 4.28
C LYS A 476 -17.29 -21.33 5.60
N ILE A 477 -17.56 -20.35 6.44
CA ILE A 477 -16.99 -20.28 7.78
C ILE A 477 -17.98 -20.93 8.73
N ASN A 478 -17.61 -22.09 9.28
CA ASN A 478 -18.38 -22.75 10.34
C ASN A 478 -18.28 -21.92 11.63
N VAL A 479 -19.10 -20.91 11.77
CA VAL A 479 -19.34 -20.27 13.06
C VAL A 479 -20.27 -21.21 13.83
N LYS A 480 -19.76 -21.93 14.82
CA LYS A 480 -20.57 -22.58 15.84
C LYS A 480 -21.23 -21.51 16.70
N THR A 481 -22.28 -20.90 16.16
CA THR A 481 -23.32 -20.27 16.95
C THR A 481 -24.33 -21.37 17.27
N GLY A 482 -24.75 -21.50 18.50
CA GLY A 482 -25.63 -22.58 18.97
C GLY A 482 -27.03 -22.63 18.33
N ASP A 483 -27.31 -21.87 17.27
CA ASP A 483 -28.56 -21.78 16.53
C ASP A 483 -28.35 -21.87 15.02
N LYS A 484 -28.98 -22.77 14.45
CA LYS A 484 -29.23 -23.43 13.19
C LYS A 484 -29.12 -22.70 11.85
N GLU A 485 -28.55 -21.53 11.68
CA GLU A 485 -28.30 -20.92 10.38
C GLU A 485 -26.84 -20.48 10.26
N GLU A 486 -26.11 -21.10 9.31
CA GLU A 486 -24.83 -20.56 8.81
C GLU A 486 -25.11 -19.21 8.14
N LYS A 487 -24.87 -18.11 8.84
CA LYS A 487 -24.85 -16.79 8.18
C LYS A 487 -23.57 -16.71 7.39
N LEU A 488 -23.68 -16.78 6.07
CA LEU A 488 -22.59 -16.45 5.18
C LEU A 488 -22.25 -14.97 5.38
N HIS A 489 -20.97 -14.67 5.64
CA HIS A 489 -20.43 -13.31 5.60
C HIS A 489 -19.18 -13.30 4.74
N MET A 490 -19.00 -12.22 3.98
CA MET A 490 -17.92 -12.06 3.02
C MET A 490 -16.80 -11.15 3.52
N GLY A 491 -16.96 -10.55 4.70
CA GLY A 491 -16.01 -9.63 5.26
C GLY A 491 -15.76 -9.82 6.75
N SER A 492 -14.65 -9.28 7.20
CA SER A 492 -14.30 -9.21 8.61
C SER A 492 -13.67 -7.88 8.98
N PHE A 493 -13.89 -7.44 10.20
CA PHE A 493 -13.14 -6.37 10.84
C PHE A 493 -12.35 -6.97 11.99
N THR A 494 -11.03 -7.05 11.83
CA THR A 494 -10.13 -7.73 12.76
C THR A 494 -9.23 -6.74 13.47
N ALA A 495 -9.11 -6.86 14.81
CA ALA A 495 -8.07 -6.21 15.60
C ALA A 495 -6.97 -7.20 15.91
N TRP A 496 -5.74 -6.84 15.59
CA TRP A 496 -4.57 -7.70 15.62
C TRP A 496 -3.47 -7.12 16.50
N ASP A 497 -2.86 -7.96 17.31
CA ASP A 497 -1.65 -7.61 18.08
C ASP A 497 -0.40 -7.95 17.25
N PRO A 498 0.34 -6.92 16.77
CA PRO A 498 1.51 -7.15 15.91
C PRO A 498 2.72 -7.77 16.62
N THR A 499 2.74 -7.78 17.95
CA THR A 499 3.85 -8.33 18.73
C THR A 499 3.69 -9.81 19.03
N THR A 500 2.46 -10.29 19.02
CA THR A 500 2.14 -11.70 19.36
C THR A 500 1.58 -12.48 18.18
N GLY A 501 1.19 -11.81 17.09
CA GLY A 501 0.54 -12.46 15.95
C GLY A 501 -0.86 -13.01 16.29
N LYS A 502 -1.58 -12.38 17.22
CA LYS A 502 -2.88 -12.86 17.66
C LYS A 502 -4.02 -11.88 17.34
N ILE A 503 -5.15 -12.45 16.99
CA ILE A 503 -6.42 -11.73 16.90
C ILE A 503 -6.86 -11.37 18.32
N ALA A 504 -6.97 -10.07 18.61
CA ALA A 504 -7.53 -9.58 19.88
C ALA A 504 -9.05 -9.71 19.87
N TRP A 505 -9.69 -9.31 18.78
CA TRP A 505 -11.12 -9.53 18.50
C TRP A 505 -11.37 -9.46 17.00
N GLN A 506 -12.46 -10.05 16.55
CA GLN A 506 -12.90 -10.05 15.14
C GLN A 506 -14.43 -9.94 15.08
N ILE A 507 -14.92 -9.21 14.10
CA ILE A 507 -16.36 -9.00 13.83
C ILE A 507 -16.61 -9.34 12.38
N ASP A 508 -17.71 -10.07 12.15
CA ASP A 508 -18.16 -10.41 10.81
C ASP A 508 -18.89 -9.23 10.19
N GLU A 509 -18.62 -8.99 8.90
CA GLU A 509 -19.31 -8.03 8.06
C GLU A 509 -20.01 -8.77 6.92
N PRO A 510 -21.22 -8.33 6.52
CA PRO A 510 -22.00 -9.02 5.48
C PRO A 510 -21.25 -9.16 4.15
N PHE A 511 -20.52 -8.11 3.77
CA PHE A 511 -19.71 -8.03 2.55
C PHE A 511 -18.25 -7.74 2.87
N SER A 512 -17.37 -8.06 1.94
CA SER A 512 -15.94 -7.70 1.98
C SER A 512 -15.72 -6.25 2.39
N LEU A 513 -14.72 -5.98 3.21
CA LEU A 513 -14.35 -4.61 3.57
C LEU A 513 -13.32 -4.09 2.56
N TRP A 514 -13.74 -3.10 1.78
CA TRP A 514 -12.93 -2.52 0.72
C TRP A 514 -12.59 -1.04 0.94
N SER A 515 -12.65 -0.57 2.18
CA SER A 515 -12.36 0.82 2.56
C SER A 515 -11.20 0.89 3.55
N GLY A 516 -10.25 1.79 3.30
CA GLY A 516 -9.17 2.06 4.24
C GLY A 516 -9.68 2.67 5.55
N MET A 517 -9.16 2.17 6.66
CA MET A 517 -9.59 2.53 8.01
C MET A 517 -8.84 3.73 8.55
N VAL A 518 -9.41 4.42 9.55
CA VAL A 518 -8.76 5.43 10.39
C VAL A 518 -9.02 5.09 11.84
N SER A 519 -7.97 5.12 12.67
CA SER A 519 -8.07 5.07 14.12
C SER A 519 -7.87 6.46 14.72
N THR A 520 -8.41 6.72 15.93
CA THR A 520 -8.32 8.03 16.59
C THR A 520 -7.86 7.92 18.05
N ALA A 521 -7.36 9.02 18.58
CA ALA A 521 -6.95 9.12 19.99
C ALA A 521 -8.12 9.03 20.98
N SER A 522 -9.36 9.06 20.52
CA SER A 522 -10.57 8.80 21.32
C SER A 522 -11.03 7.33 21.29
N ASP A 523 -10.14 6.42 20.87
CA ASP A 523 -10.38 4.99 20.79
C ASP A 523 -11.54 4.63 19.85
N LEU A 524 -11.59 5.29 18.68
CA LEU A 524 -12.52 4.99 17.60
C LEU A 524 -11.78 4.39 16.41
N VAL A 525 -12.46 3.52 15.65
CA VAL A 525 -12.08 3.15 14.29
C VAL A 525 -13.21 3.47 13.33
N ILE A 526 -12.87 4.11 12.21
CA ILE A 526 -13.82 4.60 11.22
C ILE A 526 -13.50 3.98 9.87
N TYR A 527 -14.50 3.43 9.18
CA TYR A 527 -14.36 2.78 7.88
C TYR A 527 -15.65 2.80 7.08
N GLY A 528 -15.56 2.53 5.79
CA GLY A 528 -16.69 2.37 4.90
C GLY A 528 -17.03 0.91 4.60
N THR A 529 -18.24 0.64 4.12
CA THR A 529 -18.68 -0.68 3.67
C THR A 529 -19.17 -0.66 2.23
N LEU A 530 -19.18 -1.81 1.56
CA LEU A 530 -19.72 -1.95 0.19
C LEU A 530 -21.22 -1.66 0.13
N GLU A 531 -21.94 -1.86 1.22
CA GLU A 531 -23.34 -1.44 1.34
C GLU A 531 -23.50 0.08 1.37
N GLY A 532 -22.40 0.85 1.55
CA GLY A 532 -22.42 2.31 1.63
C GLY A 532 -22.62 2.85 3.04
N TYR A 533 -22.32 2.10 4.08
CA TYR A 533 -22.30 2.63 5.44
C TYR A 533 -20.91 3.17 5.78
N LEU A 534 -20.84 4.40 6.26
CA LEU A 534 -19.74 4.88 7.08
C LEU A 534 -20.01 4.42 8.51
N LYS A 535 -19.12 3.57 9.06
CA LYS A 535 -19.25 3.01 10.40
C LYS A 535 -18.21 3.59 11.34
N VAL A 536 -18.59 3.80 12.60
CA VAL A 536 -17.72 4.16 13.71
C VAL A 536 -17.83 3.10 14.79
N ARG A 537 -16.69 2.53 15.18
CA ARG A 537 -16.62 1.47 16.18
C ARG A 537 -15.68 1.81 17.32
N ASP A 538 -15.94 1.20 18.47
CA ASP A 538 -15.03 1.21 19.63
C ASP A 538 -13.78 0.41 19.29
N ALA A 539 -12.60 1.02 19.37
CA ALA A 539 -11.31 0.41 19.05
C ALA A 539 -10.92 -0.74 19.99
N ASN A 540 -11.42 -0.76 21.22
CA ASN A 540 -11.10 -1.79 22.20
C ASN A 540 -11.96 -3.04 22.06
N THR A 541 -13.23 -2.89 21.63
CA THR A 541 -14.23 -3.97 21.67
C THR A 541 -14.83 -4.31 20.32
N GLY A 542 -14.67 -3.43 19.31
CA GLY A 542 -15.32 -3.53 18.02
C GLY A 542 -16.81 -3.18 18.03
N ALA A 543 -17.40 -2.76 19.16
CA ALA A 543 -18.81 -2.41 19.24
C ALA A 543 -19.18 -1.28 18.27
N GLU A 544 -20.28 -1.41 17.54
CA GLU A 544 -20.79 -0.35 16.64
C GLU A 544 -21.36 0.80 17.47
N LEU A 545 -20.81 1.99 17.29
CA LEU A 545 -21.22 3.22 17.98
C LEU A 545 -22.10 4.09 17.09
N TYR A 546 -21.87 4.04 15.77
CA TYR A 546 -22.59 4.83 14.79
C TYR A 546 -22.45 4.24 13.39
N LYS A 547 -23.46 4.45 12.56
CA LYS A 547 -23.42 4.24 11.12
C LYS A 547 -24.26 5.26 10.38
N PHE A 548 -23.77 5.67 9.21
CA PHE A 548 -24.47 6.58 8.30
C PHE A 548 -24.48 5.99 6.89
N LYS A 549 -25.66 5.98 6.25
CA LYS A 549 -25.82 5.46 4.89
C LYS A 549 -25.51 6.54 3.86
N THR A 550 -24.53 6.29 3.00
CA THR A 550 -24.19 7.09 1.82
C THR A 550 -24.93 6.60 0.57
N PRO A 551 -24.98 7.37 -0.53
CA PRO A 551 -25.72 6.97 -1.73
C PRO A 551 -25.16 5.74 -2.46
N SER A 552 -23.87 5.43 -2.32
CA SER A 552 -23.20 4.30 -2.98
C SER A 552 -22.31 3.54 -2.00
N GLY A 553 -21.77 2.39 -2.43
CA GLY A 553 -20.74 1.68 -1.68
C GLY A 553 -19.50 2.55 -1.45
N ILE A 554 -18.77 2.29 -0.37
CA ILE A 554 -17.56 3.00 -0.01
C ILE A 554 -16.38 2.03 -0.18
N ILE A 555 -15.52 2.34 -1.16
CA ILE A 555 -14.26 1.63 -1.41
C ILE A 555 -13.06 2.56 -1.21
N GLY A 556 -13.32 3.84 -0.94
CA GLY A 556 -12.30 4.86 -0.70
C GLY A 556 -11.81 4.90 0.75
N ASN A 557 -10.68 5.57 0.94
CA ASN A 557 -10.05 5.72 2.23
C ASN A 557 -10.69 6.86 3.04
N VAL A 558 -10.94 6.61 4.32
CA VAL A 558 -11.43 7.63 5.26
C VAL A 558 -10.28 8.57 5.66
N SER A 559 -10.55 9.87 5.75
CA SER A 559 -9.65 10.89 6.30
C SER A 559 -10.37 11.69 7.39
N THR A 560 -9.61 12.25 8.33
CA THR A 560 -10.20 13.11 9.40
C THR A 560 -9.27 14.27 9.73
N TRP A 561 -9.84 15.46 9.94
CA TRP A 561 -9.08 16.69 10.20
C TRP A 561 -9.88 17.70 11.01
N MET A 562 -9.22 18.76 11.49
CA MET A 562 -9.87 19.91 12.15
C MET A 562 -10.05 21.07 11.17
N ASN A 563 -11.19 21.73 11.22
CA ASN A 563 -11.42 23.02 10.58
C ASN A 563 -12.28 23.91 11.47
N ASN A 564 -11.83 25.13 11.73
CA ASN A 564 -12.55 26.12 12.56
C ASN A 564 -13.05 25.55 13.90
N GLY A 565 -12.21 24.77 14.59
CA GLY A 565 -12.52 24.16 15.89
C GLY A 565 -13.48 22.97 15.84
N LYS A 566 -13.82 22.46 14.66
CA LYS A 566 -14.66 21.26 14.47
C LYS A 566 -13.87 20.15 13.79
N GLN A 567 -14.06 18.92 14.24
CA GLN A 567 -13.52 17.73 13.61
C GLN A 567 -14.44 17.26 12.48
N TYR A 568 -13.83 17.00 11.32
CA TYR A 568 -14.50 16.47 10.13
C TYR A 568 -14.01 15.05 9.82
N ILE A 569 -14.86 14.27 9.18
CA ILE A 569 -14.56 12.99 8.55
C ILE A 569 -14.91 13.12 7.08
N GLY A 570 -13.98 12.80 6.21
CA GLY A 570 -14.18 12.80 4.76
C GLY A 570 -14.04 11.40 4.17
N VAL A 571 -14.91 11.07 3.24
CA VAL A 571 -14.90 9.80 2.52
C VAL A 571 -15.45 9.99 1.11
N LEU A 572 -14.92 9.25 0.15
CA LEU A 572 -15.46 9.14 -1.20
C LEU A 572 -16.44 7.96 -1.25
N SER A 573 -17.66 8.21 -1.75
CA SER A 573 -18.70 7.20 -1.91
C SER A 573 -18.94 6.95 -3.39
N GLY A 574 -18.52 5.78 -3.89
CA GLY A 574 -18.62 5.37 -5.28
C GLY A 574 -18.04 3.97 -5.44
N ILE A 575 -18.90 2.97 -5.64
CA ILE A 575 -18.49 1.57 -5.84
C ILE A 575 -17.89 1.38 -7.24
N GLY A 576 -16.93 0.48 -7.39
CA GLY A 576 -16.23 0.09 -8.60
C GLY A 576 -14.98 -0.68 -8.24
N GLY A 577 -13.97 -0.65 -9.10
CA GLY A 577 -12.74 -1.39 -8.90
C GLY A 577 -12.94 -2.90 -8.89
N TRP A 578 -11.96 -3.65 -8.40
CA TRP A 578 -12.09 -5.10 -8.28
C TRP A 578 -13.30 -5.52 -7.42
N ALA A 579 -13.61 -4.79 -6.36
CA ALA A 579 -14.80 -5.04 -5.54
C ALA A 579 -16.11 -4.99 -6.34
N GLY A 580 -16.20 -4.08 -7.32
CA GLY A 580 -17.38 -3.96 -8.18
C GLY A 580 -17.45 -4.95 -9.35
N VAL A 581 -16.30 -5.53 -9.73
CA VAL A 581 -16.18 -6.49 -10.85
C VAL A 581 -16.14 -7.93 -10.37
N GLY A 582 -15.49 -8.19 -9.22
CA GLY A 582 -15.23 -9.53 -8.69
C GLY A 582 -16.26 -10.05 -7.68
N MET A 583 -17.27 -9.24 -7.31
CA MET A 583 -18.31 -9.63 -6.33
C MET A 583 -19.72 -9.41 -6.83
#